data_e6c92eda0f44e8c9966bb6af83a2e286
#
_entry.id   e6c92eda0f44e8c9966bb6af83a2e286
#
_cell.length_a   1.000
_cell.length_b   1.000
_cell.length_c   1.000
_cell.angle_alpha   90.00
_cell.angle_beta   90.00
_cell.angle_gamma   90.00
#
_symmetry.space_group_name_H-M   'P 1'
#
loop_
_entity.id
_entity.type
_entity.pdbx_description
1 polymer ?
#
loop_
_entity_poly.entity_id
_entity_poly.type
_entity_poly.pdbx_seq_one_letter_code
_entity_poly.pdbx_strand_id
1 'polypeptide(L)'
;MITFKEYRKQTKKTSSYLLKVCGVIFSVCFCAIYLLTDSSSDSLPKNILYYIICILMGNLFSLFIWIVAIYTSFKVTKRAYQIIENLPKDIVDSYRISLLFENIDNKNHYPECKVVGEKDKFVFLLYRNGTQMFFTLWSNPSTILNKKYELDRKYRREHIELTGYGFMETSKRKSWHNITKTDFDSRLQRLIEITQTENPDSEKSSH
;
A
#
# COMPACT_ATOMS: atom_id res chain seq x y z
N MET A 1 -5.35 -9.24 -16.64
CA MET A 1 -6.00 -8.84 -15.35
C MET A 1 -5.94 -9.99 -14.36
N ILE A 2 -5.42 -9.78 -13.14
CA ILE A 2 -5.32 -10.83 -12.11
C ILE A 2 -6.71 -11.17 -11.54
N THR A 3 -7.03 -12.46 -11.42
CA THR A 3 -8.23 -12.92 -10.74
C THR A 3 -8.00 -13.08 -9.24
N PHE A 4 -9.07 -13.03 -8.42
CA PHE A 4 -8.94 -13.25 -6.97
C PHE A 4 -8.35 -14.63 -6.64
N LYS A 5 -8.64 -15.65 -7.45
CA LYS A 5 -8.13 -17.01 -7.28
C LYS A 5 -6.60 -17.05 -7.49
N GLU A 6 -6.09 -16.37 -8.51
CA GLU A 6 -4.65 -16.29 -8.80
C GLU A 6 -3.92 -15.50 -7.71
N TYR A 7 -4.47 -14.33 -7.31
CA TYR A 7 -3.94 -13.54 -6.22
C TYR A 7 -3.84 -14.35 -4.92
N ARG A 8 -4.92 -15.06 -4.54
CA ARG A 8 -4.93 -15.92 -3.36
C ARG A 8 -3.90 -17.03 -3.43
N LYS A 9 -3.65 -17.60 -4.63
CA LYS A 9 -2.61 -18.63 -4.82
C LYS A 9 -1.21 -18.07 -4.57
N GLN A 10 -0.93 -16.86 -5.07
CA GLN A 10 0.36 -16.18 -4.87
C GLN A 10 0.61 -15.80 -3.40
N THR A 11 -0.43 -15.34 -2.70
CA THR A 11 -0.32 -14.88 -1.30
C THR A 11 -0.58 -15.99 -0.26
N LYS A 12 -0.77 -17.25 -0.69
CA LYS A 12 -1.20 -18.34 0.19
C LYS A 12 -0.31 -18.55 1.41
N LYS A 13 1.02 -18.49 1.24
CA LYS A 13 1.98 -18.71 2.34
C LYS A 13 1.86 -17.64 3.42
N THR A 14 1.95 -16.36 3.01
CA THR A 14 1.84 -15.19 3.90
C THR A 14 0.47 -15.14 4.58
N SER A 15 -0.59 -15.30 3.83
CA SER A 15 -1.96 -15.22 4.34
C SER A 15 -2.28 -16.33 5.34
N SER A 16 -1.77 -17.55 5.11
CA SER A 16 -1.97 -18.67 6.04
C SER A 16 -1.20 -18.47 7.35
N TYR A 17 0.01 -17.91 7.29
CA TYR A 17 0.79 -17.59 8.48
C TYR A 17 0.10 -16.52 9.33
N LEU A 18 -0.30 -15.41 8.71
CA LEU A 18 -1.00 -14.32 9.42
C LEU A 18 -2.31 -14.78 10.06
N LEU A 19 -3.09 -15.63 9.37
CA LEU A 19 -4.31 -16.20 9.94
C LEU A 19 -4.03 -17.00 11.22
N LYS A 20 -2.99 -17.83 11.22
CA LYS A 20 -2.60 -18.62 12.41
C LYS A 20 -2.16 -17.74 13.56
N VAL A 21 -1.27 -16.77 13.30
CA VAL A 21 -0.75 -15.85 14.33
C VAL A 21 -1.89 -15.01 14.93
N CYS A 22 -2.74 -14.42 14.09
CA CYS A 22 -3.91 -13.66 14.57
C CYS A 22 -4.87 -14.56 15.36
N GLY A 23 -5.12 -15.80 14.93
CA GLY A 23 -5.97 -16.75 15.63
C GLY A 23 -5.50 -17.02 17.06
N VAL A 24 -4.18 -17.24 17.23
CA VAL A 24 -3.59 -17.43 18.57
C VAL A 24 -3.74 -16.17 19.41
N ILE A 25 -3.35 -15.00 18.86
CA ILE A 25 -3.40 -13.72 19.60
C ILE A 25 -4.82 -13.43 20.07
N PHE A 26 -5.81 -13.48 19.17
CA PHE A 26 -7.20 -13.20 19.54
C PHE A 26 -7.76 -14.22 20.52
N SER A 27 -7.44 -15.50 20.38
CA SER A 27 -7.86 -16.51 21.34
C SER A 27 -7.32 -16.23 22.74
N VAL A 28 -6.03 -15.86 22.85
CA VAL A 28 -5.41 -15.47 24.13
C VAL A 28 -6.07 -14.21 24.69
N CYS A 29 -6.33 -13.18 23.86
CA CYS A 29 -6.99 -11.95 24.29
C CYS A 29 -8.41 -12.22 24.83
N PHE A 30 -9.20 -13.02 24.13
CA PHE A 30 -10.56 -13.39 24.60
C PHE A 30 -10.53 -14.17 25.90
N CYS A 31 -9.60 -15.14 26.06
CA CYS A 31 -9.41 -15.84 27.32
C CYS A 31 -8.98 -14.91 28.46
N ALA A 32 -8.08 -13.97 28.19
CA ALA A 32 -7.64 -12.99 29.20
C ALA A 32 -8.77 -12.04 29.61
N ILE A 33 -9.58 -11.56 28.67
CA ILE A 33 -10.76 -10.74 28.98
C ILE A 33 -11.75 -11.51 29.85
N TYR A 34 -12.00 -12.77 29.53
CA TYR A 34 -12.86 -13.64 30.34
C TYR A 34 -12.34 -13.75 31.77
N LEU A 35 -11.04 -14.06 31.95
CA LEU A 35 -10.42 -14.18 33.28
C LEU A 35 -10.49 -12.89 34.10
N LEU A 36 -10.41 -11.72 33.45
CA LEU A 36 -10.49 -10.41 34.11
C LEU A 36 -11.92 -10.01 34.47
N THR A 37 -12.92 -10.52 33.76
CA THR A 37 -14.33 -10.14 33.94
C THR A 37 -15.09 -11.11 34.83
N ASP A 38 -14.67 -12.36 34.88
CA ASP A 38 -15.33 -13.40 35.67
C ASP A 38 -14.69 -13.50 37.06
N SER A 39 -15.36 -12.88 38.05
CA SER A 39 -14.97 -12.94 39.47
C SER A 39 -15.74 -14.06 40.22
N SER A 40 -16.55 -14.87 39.53
CA SER A 40 -17.36 -15.89 40.15
C SER A 40 -16.62 -17.22 40.28
N SER A 41 -16.71 -17.85 41.44
CA SER A 41 -16.19 -19.19 41.72
C SER A 41 -17.04 -20.31 41.12
N ASP A 42 -17.35 -20.20 39.85
CA ASP A 42 -18.17 -21.17 39.10
C ASP A 42 -17.45 -22.52 38.91
N SER A 43 -18.22 -23.59 38.82
CA SER A 43 -17.74 -24.96 38.70
C SER A 43 -16.80 -25.16 37.50
N LEU A 44 -15.73 -25.94 37.69
CA LEU A 44 -14.72 -26.30 36.68
C LEU A 44 -15.30 -26.64 35.26
N PRO A 45 -16.40 -27.40 35.10
CA PRO A 45 -16.95 -27.72 33.78
C PRO A 45 -17.51 -26.49 33.02
N LYS A 46 -18.07 -25.51 33.71
CA LYS A 46 -18.55 -24.29 33.09
C LYS A 46 -17.37 -23.46 32.55
N ASN A 47 -16.30 -23.34 33.32
CA ASN A 47 -15.11 -22.60 32.90
C ASN A 47 -14.47 -23.21 31.65
N ILE A 48 -14.42 -24.54 31.51
CA ILE A 48 -13.91 -25.19 30.29
C ILE A 48 -14.74 -24.81 29.07
N LEU A 49 -16.07 -24.83 29.19
CA LEU A 49 -16.96 -24.44 28.09
C LEU A 49 -16.73 -23.00 27.66
N TYR A 50 -16.56 -22.05 28.59
CA TYR A 50 -16.27 -20.65 28.28
C TYR A 50 -14.93 -20.48 27.58
N TYR A 51 -13.86 -21.19 27.97
CA TYR A 51 -12.58 -21.17 27.28
C TYR A 51 -12.70 -21.68 25.84
N ILE A 52 -13.46 -22.73 25.61
CA ILE A 52 -13.72 -23.26 24.26
C ILE A 52 -14.44 -22.19 23.42
N ILE A 53 -15.45 -21.53 23.98
CA ILE A 53 -16.16 -20.44 23.29
C ILE A 53 -15.22 -19.28 22.97
N CYS A 54 -14.38 -18.85 23.91
CA CYS A 54 -13.39 -17.80 23.70
C CYS A 54 -12.41 -18.13 22.55
N ILE A 55 -11.91 -19.38 22.51
CA ILE A 55 -11.03 -19.84 21.45
C ILE A 55 -11.74 -19.84 20.09
N LEU A 56 -12.98 -20.31 20.04
CA LEU A 56 -13.80 -20.29 18.81
C LEU A 56 -14.05 -18.86 18.33
N MET A 57 -14.45 -17.96 19.21
CA MET A 57 -14.68 -16.55 18.88
C MET A 57 -13.41 -15.87 18.40
N GLY A 58 -12.27 -16.11 19.04
CA GLY A 58 -10.95 -15.58 18.61
C GLY A 58 -10.59 -16.04 17.21
N ASN A 59 -10.80 -17.31 16.88
CA ASN A 59 -10.55 -17.84 15.54
C ASN A 59 -11.53 -17.30 14.49
N LEU A 60 -12.81 -17.15 14.80
CA LEU A 60 -13.81 -16.54 13.91
C LEU A 60 -13.47 -15.07 13.61
N PHE A 61 -13.07 -14.32 14.64
CA PHE A 61 -12.67 -12.92 14.48
C PHE A 61 -11.40 -12.78 13.64
N SER A 62 -10.42 -13.65 13.87
CA SER A 62 -9.22 -13.74 13.05
C SER A 62 -9.53 -14.04 11.57
N LEU A 63 -10.44 -14.99 11.31
CA LEU A 63 -10.90 -15.32 9.97
C LEU A 63 -11.56 -14.12 9.29
N PHE A 64 -12.40 -13.38 10.02
CA PHE A 64 -13.05 -12.18 9.48
C PHE A 64 -12.00 -11.10 9.09
N ILE A 65 -11.07 -10.77 10.00
CA ILE A 65 -10.00 -9.80 9.71
C ILE A 65 -9.17 -10.27 8.51
N TRP A 66 -8.84 -11.56 8.45
CA TRP A 66 -8.07 -12.13 7.35
C TRP A 66 -8.79 -11.98 5.99
N ILE A 67 -10.11 -12.24 5.93
CA ILE A 67 -10.92 -12.06 4.71
C ILE A 67 -10.88 -10.60 4.27
N VAL A 68 -11.09 -9.65 5.21
CA VAL A 68 -11.07 -8.21 4.92
C VAL A 68 -9.71 -7.78 4.41
N ALA A 69 -8.63 -8.22 5.06
CA ALA A 69 -7.26 -7.87 4.68
C ALA A 69 -6.90 -8.39 3.29
N ILE A 70 -7.18 -9.66 2.99
CA ILE A 70 -6.94 -10.25 1.65
C ILE A 70 -7.75 -9.54 0.57
N TYR A 71 -9.02 -9.25 0.84
CA TYR A 71 -9.88 -8.59 -0.12
C TYR A 71 -9.41 -7.15 -0.41
N THR A 72 -9.00 -6.43 0.62
CA THR A 72 -8.48 -5.06 0.48
C THR A 72 -7.17 -5.06 -0.32
N SER A 73 -6.24 -5.94 0.02
CA SER A 73 -4.97 -6.09 -0.70
C SER A 73 -5.19 -6.50 -2.17
N PHE A 74 -6.12 -7.42 -2.43
CA PHE A 74 -6.52 -7.77 -3.80
C PHE A 74 -7.08 -6.57 -4.57
N LYS A 75 -7.92 -5.73 -3.93
CA LYS A 75 -8.44 -4.50 -4.55
C LYS A 75 -7.33 -3.54 -4.96
N VAL A 76 -6.31 -3.36 -4.10
CA VAL A 76 -5.16 -2.50 -4.39
C VAL A 76 -4.39 -3.06 -5.60
N THR A 77 -4.06 -4.34 -5.57
CA THR A 77 -3.38 -5.03 -6.67
C THR A 77 -4.16 -4.92 -7.99
N LYS A 78 -5.47 -5.16 -7.95
CA LYS A 78 -6.34 -5.02 -9.14
C LYS A 78 -6.31 -3.60 -9.70
N ARG A 79 -6.29 -2.57 -8.82
CA ARG A 79 -6.18 -1.16 -9.24
C ARG A 79 -4.83 -0.88 -9.90
N ALA A 80 -3.74 -1.44 -9.41
CA ALA A 80 -2.41 -1.32 -10.01
C ALA A 80 -2.37 -1.89 -11.43
N TYR A 81 -2.93 -3.09 -11.64
CA TYR A 81 -3.09 -3.66 -12.98
C TYR A 81 -3.90 -2.74 -13.91
N GLN A 82 -5.02 -2.19 -13.41
CA GLN A 82 -5.86 -1.28 -14.19
C GLN A 82 -5.15 0.02 -14.58
N ILE A 83 -4.18 0.49 -13.80
CA ILE A 83 -3.38 1.66 -14.17
C ILE A 83 -2.56 1.33 -15.43
N ILE A 84 -1.84 0.21 -15.43
CA ILE A 84 -1.01 -0.19 -16.57
C ILE A 84 -1.87 -0.47 -17.83
N GLU A 85 -2.99 -1.17 -17.67
CA GLU A 85 -3.90 -1.47 -18.79
C GLU A 85 -4.51 -0.20 -19.43
N ASN A 86 -4.66 0.88 -18.66
CA ASN A 86 -5.24 2.14 -19.13
C ASN A 86 -4.22 3.16 -19.64
N LEU A 87 -2.92 2.91 -19.44
CA LEU A 87 -1.86 3.75 -19.97
C LEU A 87 -1.60 3.39 -21.44
N PRO A 88 -1.26 4.37 -22.30
CA PRO A 88 -0.78 4.12 -23.64
C PRO A 88 0.48 3.23 -23.63
N LYS A 89 0.56 2.27 -24.55
CA LYS A 89 1.69 1.31 -24.60
C LYS A 89 3.03 1.98 -24.81
N ASP A 90 3.09 3.04 -25.59
CA ASP A 90 4.29 3.82 -25.83
C ASP A 90 4.85 4.46 -24.55
N ILE A 91 3.98 4.86 -23.61
CA ILE A 91 4.37 5.32 -22.29
C ILE A 91 4.88 4.15 -21.45
N VAL A 92 4.14 3.04 -21.40
CA VAL A 92 4.54 1.86 -20.62
C VAL A 92 5.92 1.36 -21.04
N ASP A 93 6.15 1.25 -22.34
CA ASP A 93 7.41 0.75 -22.90
C ASP A 93 8.56 1.74 -22.72
N SER A 94 8.31 3.05 -22.96
CA SER A 94 9.34 4.09 -22.86
C SER A 94 9.88 4.28 -21.45
N TYR A 95 9.04 4.09 -20.43
CA TYR A 95 9.40 4.27 -19.03
C TYR A 95 9.51 2.96 -18.25
N ARG A 96 9.52 1.82 -18.93
CA ARG A 96 9.60 0.48 -18.33
C ARG A 96 8.59 0.29 -17.18
N ILE A 97 7.36 0.81 -17.37
CA ILE A 97 6.35 0.77 -16.34
C ILE A 97 5.95 -0.68 -16.07
N SER A 98 6.09 -1.10 -14.82
CA SER A 98 5.85 -2.46 -14.38
C SER A 98 5.21 -2.52 -13.00
N LEU A 99 4.80 -3.70 -12.59
CA LEU A 99 4.32 -3.96 -11.24
C LEU A 99 5.48 -4.41 -10.37
N LEU A 100 5.73 -3.66 -9.31
CA LEU A 100 6.63 -4.05 -8.24
C LEU A 100 5.81 -4.66 -7.10
N PHE A 101 6.10 -5.90 -6.77
CA PHE A 101 5.54 -6.57 -5.60
C PHE A 101 6.55 -6.52 -4.46
N GLU A 102 6.22 -5.77 -3.42
CA GLU A 102 7.02 -5.72 -2.19
C GLU A 102 6.51 -6.75 -1.17
N ASN A 103 7.38 -7.19 -0.27
CA ASN A 103 7.06 -8.08 0.84
C ASN A 103 6.52 -9.48 0.44
N ILE A 104 6.78 -9.97 -0.77
CA ILE A 104 6.33 -11.31 -1.20
C ILE A 104 6.87 -12.40 -0.28
N ASP A 105 8.13 -12.27 0.14
CA ASP A 105 8.81 -13.24 1.01
C ASP A 105 8.69 -12.91 2.49
N ASN A 106 8.14 -11.75 2.84
CA ASN A 106 7.94 -11.34 4.22
C ASN A 106 6.65 -11.95 4.78
N LYS A 107 6.79 -12.92 5.69
CA LYS A 107 5.65 -13.62 6.31
C LYS A 107 4.77 -12.71 7.17
N ASN A 108 5.29 -11.58 7.61
CA ASN A 108 4.61 -10.68 8.55
C ASN A 108 3.80 -9.56 7.87
N HIS A 109 3.94 -9.42 6.54
CA HIS A 109 3.26 -8.36 5.79
C HIS A 109 2.54 -8.94 4.58
N TYR A 110 1.42 -8.34 4.22
CA TYR A 110 0.78 -8.65 2.94
C TYR A 110 1.63 -8.08 1.79
N PRO A 111 1.72 -8.79 0.66
CA PRO A 111 2.37 -8.26 -0.52
C PRO A 111 1.70 -6.96 -0.95
N GLU A 112 2.50 -5.90 -1.07
CA GLU A 112 2.06 -4.64 -1.65
C GLU A 112 2.39 -4.63 -3.13
N CYS A 113 1.46 -4.15 -3.94
CA CYS A 113 1.63 -4.01 -5.37
C CYS A 113 1.65 -2.53 -5.73
N LYS A 114 2.79 -2.09 -6.22
CA LYS A 114 3.01 -0.72 -6.70
C LYS A 114 3.23 -0.73 -8.20
N VAL A 115 2.79 0.32 -8.88
CA VAL A 115 3.15 0.58 -10.28
C VAL A 115 4.36 1.48 -10.28
N VAL A 116 5.45 1.00 -10.81
CA VAL A 116 6.73 1.71 -10.88
C VAL A 116 7.13 1.92 -12.32
N GLY A 117 7.82 3.03 -12.58
CA GLY A 117 8.47 3.28 -13.86
C GLY A 117 9.77 4.01 -13.63
N GLU A 118 10.59 4.05 -14.66
CA GLU A 118 11.93 4.62 -14.61
C GLU A 118 12.15 5.62 -15.75
N LYS A 119 12.83 6.73 -15.45
CA LYS A 119 13.37 7.65 -16.44
C LYS A 119 14.76 8.07 -16.01
N ASP A 120 15.76 7.74 -16.81
CA ASP A 120 17.17 7.95 -16.47
C ASP A 120 17.52 7.31 -15.12
N LYS A 121 17.88 8.12 -14.12
CA LYS A 121 18.18 7.70 -12.75
C LYS A 121 17.00 7.84 -11.79
N PHE A 122 15.85 8.32 -12.27
CA PHE A 122 14.69 8.56 -11.42
C PHE A 122 13.68 7.43 -11.52
N VAL A 123 13.23 6.98 -10.36
CA VAL A 123 12.13 6.03 -10.20
C VAL A 123 10.88 6.81 -9.80
N PHE A 124 9.75 6.48 -10.39
CA PHE A 124 8.47 7.07 -10.01
C PHE A 124 7.43 6.01 -9.72
N LEU A 125 6.43 6.40 -8.94
CA LEU A 125 5.32 5.57 -8.52
C LEU A 125 4.01 6.13 -9.07
N LEU A 126 3.16 5.25 -9.54
CA LEU A 126 1.78 5.57 -9.91
C LEU A 126 0.83 4.78 -9.01
N TYR A 127 -0.12 5.46 -8.38
CA TYR A 127 -1.19 4.78 -7.68
C TYR A 127 -2.52 5.53 -7.80
N ARG A 128 -3.60 4.81 -7.50
CA ARG A 128 -4.95 5.32 -7.66
C ARG A 128 -5.75 5.14 -6.37
N ASN A 129 -6.43 6.21 -5.98
CA ASN A 129 -7.44 6.14 -4.92
C ASN A 129 -8.75 6.79 -5.40
N GLY A 130 -9.80 5.96 -5.53
CA GLY A 130 -11.09 6.43 -6.03
C GLY A 130 -10.99 7.04 -7.43
N THR A 131 -11.31 8.34 -7.53
CA THR A 131 -11.27 9.15 -8.76
C THR A 131 -9.97 9.91 -8.96
N GLN A 132 -9.01 9.77 -8.05
CA GLN A 132 -7.72 10.45 -8.10
C GLN A 132 -6.61 9.52 -8.56
N MET A 133 -5.67 10.08 -9.30
CA MET A 133 -4.39 9.48 -9.65
C MET A 133 -3.29 10.26 -8.96
N PHE A 134 -2.30 9.53 -8.48
CA PHE A 134 -1.15 10.04 -7.78
C PHE A 134 0.11 9.63 -8.52
N PHE A 135 0.92 10.63 -8.83
CA PHE A 135 2.19 10.47 -9.52
C PHE A 135 3.30 10.98 -8.60
N THR A 136 4.11 10.10 -8.08
CA THR A 136 5.14 10.40 -7.08
C THR A 136 6.50 10.11 -7.65
N LEU A 137 7.39 11.09 -7.64
CA LEU A 137 8.80 10.84 -7.88
C LEU A 137 9.43 10.27 -6.59
N TRP A 138 10.01 9.08 -6.69
CA TRP A 138 10.65 8.44 -5.54
C TRP A 138 11.99 9.11 -5.25
N SER A 139 12.06 9.78 -4.14
CA SER A 139 13.27 10.40 -3.61
C SER A 139 13.31 10.22 -2.10
N ASN A 140 14.47 10.42 -1.48
CA ASN A 140 14.55 10.47 -0.02
C ASN A 140 14.31 11.90 0.46
N PRO A 141 13.12 12.25 0.97
CA PRO A 141 12.79 13.61 1.37
C PRO A 141 13.22 13.94 2.81
N SER A 142 13.98 13.08 3.49
CA SER A 142 14.30 13.22 4.93
C SER A 142 14.89 14.58 5.30
N THR A 143 15.70 15.16 4.39
CA THR A 143 16.35 16.46 4.59
C THR A 143 15.42 17.67 4.48
N ILE A 144 14.28 17.52 3.78
CA ILE A 144 13.34 18.61 3.51
C ILE A 144 11.94 18.41 4.15
N LEU A 145 11.72 17.31 4.86
CA LEU A 145 10.43 17.05 5.53
C LEU A 145 10.05 18.10 6.56
N ASN A 146 11.02 18.75 7.20
CA ASN A 146 10.80 19.86 8.11
C ASN A 146 10.19 21.10 7.43
N LYS A 147 10.37 21.26 6.11
CA LYS A 147 9.80 22.33 5.29
C LYS A 147 8.48 21.92 4.60
N LYS A 148 7.92 20.77 4.93
CA LYS A 148 6.73 20.22 4.24
C LYS A 148 5.62 21.25 4.08
N TYR A 149 5.24 21.95 5.15
CA TYR A 149 4.15 22.93 5.10
C TYR A 149 4.42 24.10 4.14
N GLU A 150 5.65 24.57 4.10
CA GLU A 150 6.09 25.65 3.20
C GLU A 150 6.06 25.19 1.74
N LEU A 151 6.60 24.01 1.47
CA LEU A 151 6.65 23.41 0.13
C LEU A 151 5.26 23.06 -0.39
N ASP A 152 4.40 22.45 0.42
CA ASP A 152 3.02 22.16 0.04
C ASP A 152 2.24 23.46 -0.29
N ARG A 153 2.48 24.55 0.46
CA ARG A 153 1.91 25.85 0.16
C ARG A 153 2.46 26.46 -1.14
N LYS A 154 3.74 26.32 -1.38
CA LYS A 154 4.42 26.82 -2.58
C LYS A 154 3.88 26.18 -3.86
N TYR A 155 3.72 24.86 -3.85
CA TYR A 155 3.30 24.08 -5.02
C TYR A 155 1.79 23.71 -5.05
N ARG A 156 1.01 24.26 -4.12
CA ARG A 156 -0.43 23.98 -4.00
C ARG A 156 -1.23 24.20 -5.29
N ARG A 157 -0.88 25.23 -6.07
CA ARG A 157 -1.59 25.55 -7.32
C ARG A 157 -1.35 24.50 -8.41
N GLU A 158 -0.24 23.79 -8.32
CA GLU A 158 0.13 22.70 -9.24
C GLU A 158 -0.39 21.34 -8.75
N HIS A 159 -1.12 21.30 -7.62
CA HIS A 159 -1.55 20.07 -6.94
C HIS A 159 -0.40 19.13 -6.58
N ILE A 160 0.76 19.71 -6.25
CA ILE A 160 1.95 18.97 -5.82
C ILE A 160 2.14 19.17 -4.33
N GLU A 161 2.41 18.08 -3.62
CA GLU A 161 2.69 18.05 -2.18
C GLU A 161 3.88 17.16 -1.87
N LEU A 162 4.56 17.43 -0.74
CA LEU A 162 5.67 16.61 -0.26
C LEU A 162 5.13 15.45 0.60
N THR A 163 5.51 14.23 0.25
CA THR A 163 5.17 13.00 0.97
C THR A 163 6.42 12.35 1.57
N GLY A 164 6.25 11.25 2.31
CA GLY A 164 7.37 10.44 2.79
C GLY A 164 8.17 9.74 1.69
N TYR A 165 7.68 9.72 0.45
CA TYR A 165 8.36 9.12 -0.71
C TYR A 165 8.98 10.16 -1.65
N GLY A 166 8.64 11.44 -1.51
CA GLY A 166 9.06 12.53 -2.39
C GLY A 166 7.90 13.43 -2.79
N PHE A 167 8.11 14.23 -3.83
CA PHE A 167 7.06 15.09 -4.37
C PHE A 167 6.03 14.28 -5.15
N MET A 168 4.76 14.55 -4.86
CA MET A 168 3.61 13.84 -5.40
C MET A 168 2.63 14.82 -6.06
N GLU A 169 2.33 14.60 -7.33
CA GLU A 169 1.26 15.27 -8.03
C GLU A 169 -0.06 14.50 -7.86
N THR A 170 -1.13 15.21 -7.51
CA THR A 170 -2.48 14.67 -7.44
C THR A 170 -3.32 15.20 -8.61
N SER A 171 -3.91 14.30 -9.38
CA SER A 171 -4.74 14.68 -10.54
C SER A 171 -6.01 13.81 -10.66
N LYS A 172 -6.98 14.26 -11.46
CA LYS A 172 -8.19 13.48 -11.71
C LYS A 172 -7.89 12.27 -12.60
N ARG A 173 -8.43 11.09 -12.28
CA ARG A 173 -8.26 9.87 -13.07
C ARG A 173 -8.59 10.06 -14.56
N LYS A 174 -9.63 10.83 -14.87
CA LYS A 174 -10.05 11.08 -16.27
C LYS A 174 -8.93 11.70 -17.13
N SER A 175 -8.03 12.49 -16.52
CA SER A 175 -6.91 13.10 -17.24
C SER A 175 -5.82 12.09 -17.66
N TRP A 176 -5.85 10.86 -17.15
CA TRP A 176 -4.90 9.81 -17.46
C TRP A 176 -5.37 8.83 -18.52
N HIS A 177 -6.67 8.79 -18.84
CA HIS A 177 -7.20 7.88 -19.86
C HIS A 177 -6.73 8.21 -21.30
N ASN A 178 -6.48 9.50 -21.56
CA ASN A 178 -6.03 9.97 -22.87
C ASN A 178 -4.73 10.78 -22.72
N ILE A 179 -3.90 10.44 -21.73
CA ILE A 179 -2.64 11.13 -21.54
C ILE A 179 -1.72 10.84 -22.73
N THR A 180 -1.18 11.89 -23.30
CA THR A 180 -0.16 11.76 -24.34
C THR A 180 1.21 11.54 -23.71
N LYS A 181 2.16 10.98 -24.48
CA LYS A 181 3.54 10.84 -24.02
C LYS A 181 4.15 12.19 -23.66
N THR A 182 3.86 13.24 -24.42
CA THR A 182 4.34 14.61 -24.17
C THR A 182 3.81 15.14 -22.84
N ASP A 183 2.51 14.93 -22.54
CA ASP A 183 1.94 15.36 -21.25
C ASP A 183 2.52 14.57 -20.09
N PHE A 184 2.76 13.27 -20.26
CA PHE A 184 3.38 12.43 -19.26
C PHE A 184 4.82 12.90 -18.98
N ASP A 185 5.61 13.13 -20.05
CA ASP A 185 6.97 13.68 -19.95
C ASP A 185 7.02 15.02 -19.22
N SER A 186 6.11 15.93 -19.59
CA SER A 186 6.04 17.26 -18.97
C SER A 186 5.78 17.17 -17.46
N ARG A 187 4.86 16.32 -17.03
CA ARG A 187 4.56 16.11 -15.60
C ARG A 187 5.75 15.49 -14.87
N LEU A 188 6.37 14.46 -15.44
CA LEU A 188 7.54 13.82 -14.84
C LEU A 188 8.71 14.79 -14.74
N GLN A 189 8.98 15.53 -15.81
CA GLN A 189 10.03 16.54 -15.85
C GLN A 189 9.81 17.61 -14.78
N ARG A 190 8.56 18.05 -14.60
CA ARG A 190 8.21 19.02 -13.56
C ARG A 190 8.50 18.50 -12.15
N LEU A 191 8.17 17.24 -11.85
CA LEU A 191 8.51 16.63 -10.55
C LEU A 191 10.01 16.49 -10.34
N ILE A 192 10.75 16.16 -11.40
CA ILE A 192 12.22 16.09 -11.37
C ILE A 192 12.81 17.46 -11.06
N GLU A 193 12.40 18.52 -11.74
CA GLU A 193 12.88 19.89 -11.52
C GLU A 193 12.62 20.37 -10.09
N ILE A 194 11.41 20.13 -9.57
CA ILE A 194 11.08 20.48 -8.18
C ILE A 194 11.97 19.70 -7.22
N THR A 195 12.15 18.39 -7.45
CA THR A 195 13.00 17.57 -6.58
C THR A 195 14.45 18.03 -6.59
N GLN A 196 15.01 18.32 -7.76
CA GLN A 196 16.38 18.82 -7.87
C GLN A 196 16.56 20.21 -7.24
N THR A 197 15.55 21.07 -7.36
CA THR A 197 15.59 22.43 -6.79
C THR A 197 15.49 22.41 -5.26
N GLU A 198 14.56 21.63 -4.71
CA GLU A 198 14.26 21.65 -3.28
C GLU A 198 15.06 20.61 -2.48
N ASN A 199 15.53 19.54 -3.12
CA ASN A 199 16.29 18.45 -2.51
C ASN A 199 17.48 18.03 -3.39
N PRO A 200 18.50 18.89 -3.55
CA PRO A 200 19.65 18.62 -4.42
C PRO A 200 20.48 17.40 -3.99
N ASP A 201 20.39 16.98 -2.74
CA ASP A 201 21.08 15.79 -2.23
C ASP A 201 20.36 14.48 -2.51
N SER A 202 19.15 14.51 -3.09
CA SER A 202 18.37 13.32 -3.45
C SER A 202 19.08 12.43 -4.49
N GLU A 203 19.97 13.00 -5.29
CA GLU A 203 20.74 12.27 -6.31
C GLU A 203 21.83 11.36 -5.71
N LYS A 204 22.29 11.63 -4.48
CA LYS A 204 23.39 10.88 -3.85
C LYS A 204 22.92 9.59 -3.16
N SER A 205 21.64 9.40 -2.97
CA SER A 205 21.07 8.26 -2.19
C SER A 205 20.55 7.09 -3.04
N SER A 206 20.76 7.10 -4.35
CA SER A 206 20.29 6.05 -5.27
C SER A 206 21.33 4.98 -5.61
N HIS A 207 22.28 4.73 -4.67
CA HIS A 207 23.28 3.65 -4.79
C HIS A 207 23.14 2.66 -3.65
#